data_ac33644be6baab6e98084013ce30d57b
#
_entry.id   ac33644be6baab6e98084013ce30d57b
#
_cell.length_a   1.000
_cell.length_b   1.000
_cell.length_c   1.000
_cell.angle_alpha   90.00
_cell.angle_beta   90.00
_cell.angle_gamma   90.00
#
_symmetry.space_group_name_H-M   'P 1'
#
loop_
_entity.id
_entity.type
_entity.pdbx_description
1 polymer ?
#
loop_
_entity_poly.entity_id
_entity_poly.type
_entity_poly.pdbx_seq_one_letter_code
_entity_poly.pdbx_strand_id
1 'polypeptide(L)'
;MHILELPSFFPPYGGLFCIDQSVALQRQGNTVRVAANVNLSARLSPVTYLFAHTKPYMLEMRGIEVMRKELRGIPFSLKKCSWHWVKTTQELVDKYVEKYGKPDIIHAHCCKWAGYVAMKCSEKYNVPYVITEHLPYMILAEEFGKEGADAWQLPYLKEAYKKASMVIPVSEELVDDIACFIGKDYKWKFISNTIDIDFFAYRKRDSWKGRPFVLCCVADFVVRKGYDVMLATIKNFISKYGIEVKIVIAGNNTDSKGMKELVEKYGLTACTELCGKVDKYGVRDVLYRSDCFFFATRSEVQPLVVLEAMSTGMPVVTTEAVPRSERINGGCFVGGIDKVEELRDLLYHVYNIEDFDGESVSKAIAYLASPEKVGKQLTGLFKELCEEFKGAE
;
A
#
# COMPACT_ATOMS: atom_id res chain seq x y z
N MET A 1 3.57 24.50 6.41
CA MET A 1 2.16 24.50 5.95
C MET A 1 1.30 23.73 6.93
N HIS A 2 0.02 24.06 6.99
CA HIS A 2 -1.01 23.31 7.70
C HIS A 2 -1.71 22.37 6.73
N ILE A 3 -1.48 21.05 6.88
CA ILE A 3 -1.96 20.01 5.99
C ILE A 3 -3.03 19.19 6.71
N LEU A 4 -4.20 19.03 6.07
CA LEU A 4 -5.25 18.14 6.53
C LEU A 4 -5.19 16.84 5.70
N GLU A 5 -4.87 15.73 6.35
CA GLU A 5 -4.93 14.38 5.80
C GLU A 5 -6.35 13.81 5.93
N LEU A 6 -6.89 13.32 4.83
CA LEU A 6 -8.26 12.81 4.76
C LEU A 6 -8.27 11.39 4.14
N PRO A 7 -8.23 10.32 4.94
CA PRO A 7 -8.22 8.96 4.42
C PRO A 7 -9.62 8.41 4.15
N SER A 8 -9.77 7.64 3.04
CA SER A 8 -10.98 6.88 2.73
C SER A 8 -11.19 5.68 3.66
N PHE A 9 -10.09 5.09 4.13
CA PHE A 9 -10.07 4.01 5.12
C PHE A 9 -8.88 4.20 6.06
N PHE A 10 -9.07 3.78 7.31
CA PHE A 10 -8.13 4.04 8.40
C PHE A 10 -8.11 2.86 9.38
N PRO A 11 -7.06 2.66 10.17
CA PRO A 11 -7.02 1.57 11.14
C PRO A 11 -8.29 1.42 11.97
N PRO A 12 -8.75 0.17 12.23
CA PRO A 12 -8.06 -1.11 12.01
C PRO A 12 -8.22 -1.72 10.61
N TYR A 13 -8.86 -1.04 9.65
CA TYR A 13 -9.19 -1.58 8.33
C TYR A 13 -8.19 -1.15 7.23
N GLY A 14 -6.91 -1.07 7.55
CA GLY A 14 -5.85 -0.61 6.64
C GLY A 14 -5.57 0.89 6.73
N GLY A 15 -4.93 1.49 5.71
CA GLY A 15 -4.69 2.94 5.64
C GLY A 15 -3.51 3.45 6.48
N LEU A 16 -2.59 2.59 6.93
CA LEU A 16 -1.39 3.01 7.65
C LEU A 16 -0.49 3.92 6.82
N PHE A 17 -0.52 3.79 5.49
CA PHE A 17 0.22 4.67 4.58
C PHE A 17 -0.14 6.16 4.77
N CYS A 18 -1.37 6.48 5.18
CA CYS A 18 -1.76 7.85 5.52
C CYS A 18 -0.92 8.37 6.71
N ILE A 19 -0.77 7.57 7.76
CA ILE A 19 0.07 7.93 8.92
C ILE A 19 1.54 7.99 8.53
N ASP A 20 2.02 7.05 7.69
CA ASP A 20 3.41 7.03 7.26
C ASP A 20 3.76 8.29 6.46
N GLN A 21 2.90 8.71 5.53
CA GLN A 21 3.07 9.96 4.78
C GLN A 21 2.89 11.20 5.67
N SER A 22 1.94 11.18 6.63
CA SER A 22 1.78 12.25 7.62
C SER A 22 3.05 12.48 8.43
N VAL A 23 3.68 11.41 8.91
CA VAL A 23 4.97 11.47 9.64
C VAL A 23 6.08 12.02 8.73
N ALA A 24 6.14 11.58 7.47
CA ALA A 24 7.11 12.07 6.51
C ALA A 24 6.96 13.57 6.25
N LEU A 25 5.74 14.06 6.09
CA LEU A 25 5.41 15.49 5.93
C LEU A 25 5.72 16.30 7.20
N GLN A 26 5.42 15.76 8.40
CA GLN A 26 5.71 16.42 9.67
C GLN A 26 7.23 16.60 9.88
N ARG A 27 8.04 15.61 9.50
CA ARG A 27 9.51 15.69 9.53
C ARG A 27 10.09 16.82 8.66
N GLN A 28 9.32 17.30 7.65
CA GLN A 28 9.68 18.45 6.83
C GLN A 28 9.24 19.80 7.43
N GLY A 29 8.81 19.83 8.69
CA GLY A 29 8.39 21.04 9.41
C GLY A 29 6.96 21.49 9.09
N ASN A 30 6.11 20.62 8.51
CA ASN A 30 4.70 20.91 8.33
C ASN A 30 3.90 20.59 9.59
N THR A 31 2.80 21.33 9.80
CA THR A 31 1.77 20.96 10.77
C THR A 31 0.80 20.02 10.08
N VAL A 32 0.80 18.75 10.46
CA VAL A 32 -0.01 17.70 9.83
C VAL A 32 -0.98 17.11 10.84
N ARG A 33 -2.23 17.00 10.45
CA ARG A 33 -3.28 16.36 11.25
C ARG A 33 -4.19 15.52 10.35
N VAL A 34 -4.79 14.50 10.93
CA VAL A 34 -5.69 13.58 10.21
C VAL A 34 -7.13 13.81 10.68
N ALA A 35 -8.07 13.86 9.74
CA ALA A 35 -9.50 13.72 10.02
C ALA A 35 -9.98 12.36 9.48
N ALA A 36 -10.19 11.39 10.36
CA ALA A 36 -10.51 10.02 10.00
C ALA A 36 -11.94 9.64 10.39
N ASN A 37 -12.77 9.35 9.38
CA ASN A 37 -14.12 8.84 9.58
C ASN A 37 -14.16 7.34 9.25
N VAL A 38 -14.20 6.49 10.29
CA VAL A 38 -14.05 5.03 10.14
C VAL A 38 -15.40 4.35 10.10
N ASN A 39 -15.71 3.69 8.99
CA ASN A 39 -16.94 2.92 8.85
C ASN A 39 -16.77 1.51 9.44
N LEU A 40 -17.42 1.25 10.58
CA LEU A 40 -17.34 -0.03 11.30
C LEU A 40 -18.28 -1.05 10.68
N SER A 41 -17.80 -2.29 10.57
CA SER A 41 -18.59 -3.44 10.12
C SER A 41 -18.99 -4.31 11.30
N ALA A 42 -20.30 -4.52 11.49
CA ALA A 42 -20.81 -5.46 12.48
C ALA A 42 -20.32 -6.91 12.23
N ARG A 43 -20.05 -7.26 10.97
CA ARG A 43 -19.57 -8.59 10.58
C ARG A 43 -18.09 -8.79 10.95
N LEU A 44 -17.26 -7.77 10.78
CA LEU A 44 -15.80 -7.85 11.02
C LEU A 44 -15.43 -7.61 12.49
N SER A 45 -16.18 -6.74 13.17
CA SER A 45 -15.89 -6.34 14.55
C SER A 45 -17.18 -6.02 15.31
N PRO A 46 -17.98 -7.02 15.70
CA PRO A 46 -19.30 -6.80 16.30
C PRO A 46 -19.25 -6.01 17.62
N VAL A 47 -18.23 -6.24 18.45
CA VAL A 47 -18.05 -5.53 19.72
C VAL A 47 -17.75 -4.05 19.47
N THR A 48 -16.77 -3.76 18.62
CA THR A 48 -16.41 -2.37 18.26
C THR A 48 -17.60 -1.65 17.61
N TYR A 49 -18.37 -2.36 16.78
CA TYR A 49 -19.57 -1.81 16.15
C TYR A 49 -20.64 -1.37 17.19
N LEU A 50 -20.87 -2.18 18.24
CA LEU A 50 -21.82 -1.85 19.31
C LEU A 50 -21.37 -0.63 20.12
N PHE A 51 -20.07 -0.52 20.39
CA PHE A 51 -19.46 0.57 21.18
C PHE A 51 -18.85 1.68 20.31
N ALA A 52 -19.30 1.85 19.07
CA ALA A 52 -18.78 2.86 18.14
C ALA A 52 -18.84 4.29 18.71
N HIS A 53 -17.72 4.98 18.66
CA HIS A 53 -17.60 6.40 19.04
C HIS A 53 -18.14 7.30 17.91
N THR A 54 -19.46 7.53 17.90
CA THR A 54 -20.15 8.31 16.86
C THR A 54 -19.91 9.83 16.98
N LYS A 55 -19.43 10.31 18.12
CA LYS A 55 -18.94 11.69 18.27
C LYS A 55 -17.45 11.75 17.97
N PRO A 56 -16.95 12.84 17.36
CA PRO A 56 -15.52 13.01 17.17
C PRO A 56 -14.74 12.98 18.49
N TYR A 57 -13.61 12.31 18.48
CA TYR A 57 -12.65 12.27 19.58
C TYR A 57 -11.23 12.39 19.05
N MET A 58 -10.31 12.76 19.93
CA MET A 58 -8.90 12.92 19.58
C MET A 58 -8.11 11.70 20.03
N LEU A 59 -7.18 11.28 19.19
CA LEU A 59 -6.15 10.32 19.52
C LEU A 59 -4.83 10.72 18.88
N GLU A 60 -3.75 10.13 19.28
CA GLU A 60 -2.44 10.31 18.67
C GLU A 60 -1.94 8.98 18.11
N MET A 61 -1.38 9.04 16.91
CA MET A 61 -0.76 7.90 16.24
C MET A 61 0.62 8.31 15.72
N ARG A 62 1.69 7.77 16.33
CA ARG A 62 3.07 8.04 15.92
C ARG A 62 3.43 9.53 15.88
N GLY A 63 2.92 10.31 16.84
CA GLY A 63 3.12 11.75 16.93
C GLY A 63 2.19 12.60 16.05
N ILE A 64 1.25 11.96 15.33
CA ILE A 64 0.25 12.66 14.53
C ILE A 64 -1.07 12.75 15.28
N GLU A 65 -1.60 13.98 15.43
CA GLU A 65 -2.93 14.21 15.98
C GLU A 65 -4.01 13.74 14.99
N VAL A 66 -4.92 12.89 15.46
CA VAL A 66 -6.02 12.35 14.67
C VAL A 66 -7.36 12.73 15.29
N MET A 67 -8.16 13.51 14.57
CA MET A 67 -9.57 13.70 14.89
C MET A 67 -10.35 12.54 14.28
N ARG A 68 -10.80 11.60 15.12
CA ARG A 68 -11.46 10.38 14.68
C ARG A 68 -12.94 10.37 15.03
N LYS A 69 -13.72 9.83 14.11
CA LYS A 69 -15.15 9.48 14.30
C LYS A 69 -15.38 8.08 13.78
N GLU A 70 -16.32 7.37 14.37
CA GLU A 70 -16.71 6.02 13.96
C GLU A 70 -18.17 6.00 13.52
N LEU A 71 -18.43 5.35 12.39
CA LEU A 71 -19.78 5.17 11.86
C LEU A 71 -20.20 3.71 11.94
N ARG A 72 -21.45 3.51 12.25
CA ARG A 72 -22.11 2.21 12.05
C ARG A 72 -22.63 2.15 10.62
N GLY A 73 -22.11 1.20 9.83
CA GLY A 73 -22.55 0.99 8.45
C GLY A 73 -24.09 0.79 8.39
N ILE A 74 -24.72 1.37 7.39
CA ILE A 74 -26.17 1.21 7.14
C ILE A 74 -26.35 -0.14 6.43
N PRO A 75 -27.07 -1.12 7.04
CA PRO A 75 -27.31 -2.40 6.41
C PRO A 75 -28.08 -2.25 5.08
N PHE A 76 -27.82 -3.16 4.14
CA PHE A 76 -28.57 -3.33 2.89
C PHE A 76 -28.58 -2.19 1.88
N SER A 77 -27.78 -1.12 2.06
CA SER A 77 -27.70 -0.05 1.06
C SER A 77 -26.32 0.59 1.01
N LEU A 78 -25.48 0.11 0.09
CA LEU A 78 -24.16 0.67 -0.16
C LEU A 78 -24.24 2.17 -0.50
N LYS A 79 -25.19 2.58 -1.35
CA LYS A 79 -25.38 3.97 -1.75
C LYS A 79 -25.72 4.88 -0.56
N LYS A 80 -26.65 4.46 0.31
CA LYS A 80 -27.00 5.22 1.53
C LYS A 80 -25.81 5.28 2.50
N CYS A 81 -25.09 4.18 2.66
CA CYS A 81 -23.90 4.11 3.50
C CYS A 81 -22.80 5.08 3.00
N SER A 82 -22.55 5.11 1.70
CA SER A 82 -21.59 6.03 1.09
C SER A 82 -21.94 7.49 1.30
N TRP A 83 -23.19 7.88 1.04
CA TRP A 83 -23.64 9.27 1.24
C TRP A 83 -23.66 9.67 2.72
N HIS A 84 -23.99 8.74 3.61
CA HIS A 84 -23.88 8.99 5.04
C HIS A 84 -22.42 9.22 5.46
N TRP A 85 -21.50 8.43 4.93
CA TRP A 85 -20.05 8.61 5.17
C TRP A 85 -19.58 9.97 4.64
N VAL A 86 -19.93 10.32 3.40
CA VAL A 86 -19.58 11.61 2.78
C VAL A 86 -20.07 12.77 3.64
N LYS A 87 -21.37 12.80 3.98
CA LYS A 87 -21.96 13.87 4.80
C LYS A 87 -21.25 13.99 6.15
N THR A 88 -21.09 12.88 6.85
CA THR A 88 -20.53 12.91 8.21
C THR A 88 -19.03 13.18 8.22
N THR A 89 -18.32 12.92 7.11
CA THR A 89 -16.92 13.30 6.95
C THR A 89 -16.79 14.81 6.67
N GLN A 90 -17.68 15.40 5.89
CA GLN A 90 -17.75 16.86 5.73
C GLN A 90 -17.99 17.55 7.08
N GLU A 91 -18.96 17.06 7.88
CA GLU A 91 -19.20 17.56 9.24
C GLU A 91 -17.97 17.41 10.16
N LEU A 92 -17.18 16.35 9.97
CA LEU A 92 -15.92 16.13 10.72
C LEU A 92 -14.87 17.18 10.31
N VAL A 93 -14.74 17.45 9.00
CA VAL A 93 -13.86 18.52 8.50
C VAL A 93 -14.31 19.89 8.96
N ASP A 94 -15.62 20.16 9.03
CA ASP A 94 -16.14 21.42 9.58
C ASP A 94 -15.68 21.64 11.03
N LYS A 95 -15.82 20.61 11.88
CA LYS A 95 -15.34 20.64 13.27
C LYS A 95 -13.81 20.75 13.37
N TYR A 96 -13.10 20.15 12.42
CA TYR A 96 -11.66 20.31 12.34
C TYR A 96 -11.29 21.78 12.07
N VAL A 97 -11.96 22.42 11.09
CA VAL A 97 -11.71 23.82 10.74
C VAL A 97 -12.11 24.77 11.86
N GLU A 98 -13.22 24.50 12.57
CA GLU A 98 -13.61 25.25 13.77
C GLU A 98 -12.52 25.21 14.87
N LYS A 99 -11.88 24.05 15.03
CA LYS A 99 -10.88 23.85 16.10
C LYS A 99 -9.49 24.37 15.73
N TYR A 100 -9.04 24.14 14.50
CA TYR A 100 -7.65 24.34 14.09
C TYR A 100 -7.46 25.43 13.01
N GLY A 101 -8.54 25.99 12.50
CA GLY A 101 -8.50 26.88 11.34
C GLY A 101 -8.45 26.15 10.00
N LYS A 102 -8.52 26.90 8.92
CA LYS A 102 -8.44 26.37 7.55
C LYS A 102 -7.06 25.76 7.30
N PRO A 103 -6.96 24.56 6.73
CA PRO A 103 -5.68 24.03 6.24
C PRO A 103 -5.21 24.84 5.02
N ASP A 104 -3.92 24.81 4.74
CA ASP A 104 -3.37 25.34 3.49
C ASP A 104 -3.70 24.42 2.30
N ILE A 105 -3.81 23.10 2.55
CA ILE A 105 -4.12 22.08 1.56
C ILE A 105 -4.81 20.88 2.21
N ILE A 106 -5.70 20.22 1.46
CA ILE A 106 -6.33 18.95 1.85
C ILE A 106 -5.68 17.82 1.03
N HIS A 107 -5.12 16.82 1.72
CA HIS A 107 -4.53 15.64 1.10
C HIS A 107 -5.44 14.43 1.33
N ALA A 108 -6.13 14.00 0.29
CA ALA A 108 -7.00 12.83 0.34
C ALA A 108 -6.24 11.55 -0.03
N HIS A 109 -6.46 10.48 0.74
CA HIS A 109 -5.95 9.14 0.41
C HIS A 109 -7.07 8.28 -0.14
N CYS A 110 -6.94 7.90 -1.39
CA CYS A 110 -7.91 7.32 -2.30
C CYS A 110 -9.08 8.26 -2.65
N CYS A 111 -9.51 8.19 -3.90
CA CYS A 111 -10.57 9.07 -4.39
C CYS A 111 -11.93 8.76 -3.76
N LYS A 112 -12.26 7.50 -3.59
CA LYS A 112 -13.55 7.05 -3.03
C LYS A 112 -13.47 6.85 -1.51
N TRP A 113 -14.07 7.70 -0.68
CA TRP A 113 -14.82 8.91 -0.95
C TRP A 113 -14.07 10.14 -0.41
N ALA A 114 -12.85 9.94 0.12
CA ALA A 114 -12.05 11.04 0.68
C ALA A 114 -11.74 12.10 -0.39
N GLY A 115 -11.38 11.70 -1.61
CA GLY A 115 -11.14 12.65 -2.69
C GLY A 115 -12.39 13.46 -3.05
N TYR A 116 -13.57 12.83 -3.07
CA TYR A 116 -14.82 13.54 -3.29
C TYR A 116 -15.15 14.53 -2.15
N VAL A 117 -14.95 14.12 -0.90
CA VAL A 117 -15.12 15.02 0.27
C VAL A 117 -14.09 16.14 0.23
N ALA A 118 -12.83 15.85 -0.10
CA ALA A 118 -11.79 16.87 -0.25
C ALA A 118 -12.18 17.92 -1.30
N MET A 119 -12.73 17.51 -2.45
CA MET A 119 -13.26 18.41 -3.47
C MET A 119 -14.36 19.33 -2.90
N LYS A 120 -15.33 18.77 -2.16
CA LYS A 120 -16.41 19.58 -1.56
C LYS A 120 -15.92 20.52 -0.47
N CYS A 121 -14.94 20.10 0.32
CA CYS A 121 -14.33 20.97 1.34
C CYS A 121 -13.42 22.03 0.69
N SER A 122 -12.73 21.70 -0.39
CA SER A 122 -11.97 22.64 -1.22
C SER A 122 -12.86 23.78 -1.73
N GLU A 123 -14.01 23.44 -2.32
CA GLU A 123 -15.01 24.43 -2.78
C GLU A 123 -15.54 25.30 -1.61
N LYS A 124 -15.80 24.69 -0.44
CA LYS A 124 -16.35 25.38 0.72
C LYS A 124 -15.37 26.35 1.39
N TYR A 125 -14.12 25.91 1.53
CA TYR A 125 -13.10 26.63 2.31
C TYR A 125 -12.14 27.43 1.46
N ASN A 126 -12.23 27.28 0.14
CA ASN A 126 -11.32 27.89 -0.82
C ASN A 126 -9.86 27.54 -0.50
N VAL A 127 -9.54 26.26 -0.61
CA VAL A 127 -8.21 25.67 -0.41
C VAL A 127 -7.95 24.57 -1.45
N PRO A 128 -6.73 24.39 -1.95
CA PRO A 128 -6.42 23.34 -2.90
C PRO A 128 -6.56 21.96 -2.27
N TYR A 129 -6.79 20.92 -3.09
CA TYR A 129 -6.74 19.54 -2.65
C TYR A 129 -5.99 18.64 -3.64
N VAL A 130 -5.40 17.60 -3.10
CA VAL A 130 -4.71 16.55 -3.86
C VAL A 130 -5.25 15.17 -3.49
N ILE A 131 -5.08 14.19 -4.36
CA ILE A 131 -5.50 12.81 -4.14
C ILE A 131 -4.29 11.89 -4.33
N THR A 132 -3.82 11.22 -3.27
CA THR A 132 -2.92 10.07 -3.42
C THR A 132 -3.75 8.81 -3.62
N GLU A 133 -3.52 8.10 -4.74
CA GLU A 133 -4.25 6.88 -5.05
C GLU A 133 -3.41 5.64 -4.78
N HIS A 134 -4.04 4.66 -4.08
CA HIS A 134 -3.38 3.45 -3.59
C HIS A 134 -4.05 2.16 -4.07
N LEU A 135 -5.18 2.25 -4.80
CA LEU A 135 -5.99 1.08 -5.11
C LEU A 135 -5.64 0.48 -6.47
N PRO A 136 -5.52 -0.87 -6.57
CA PRO A 136 -5.24 -1.55 -7.84
C PRO A 136 -6.43 -1.49 -8.79
N TYR A 137 -6.15 -1.68 -10.10
CA TYR A 137 -7.17 -1.73 -11.15
C TYR A 137 -8.39 -2.59 -10.80
N MET A 138 -8.19 -3.77 -10.24
CA MET A 138 -9.31 -4.66 -9.87
C MET A 138 -10.25 -4.01 -8.85
N ILE A 139 -9.70 -3.35 -7.83
CA ILE A 139 -10.51 -2.65 -6.83
C ILE A 139 -11.14 -1.39 -7.43
N LEU A 140 -10.39 -0.64 -8.24
CA LEU A 140 -10.94 0.50 -8.98
C LEU A 140 -12.08 0.06 -9.92
N ALA A 141 -11.94 -1.09 -10.60
CA ALA A 141 -12.99 -1.64 -11.45
C ALA A 141 -14.27 -1.97 -10.69
N GLU A 142 -14.14 -2.56 -9.49
CA GLU A 142 -15.27 -2.79 -8.60
C GLU A 142 -15.88 -1.46 -8.11
N GLU A 143 -15.03 -0.51 -7.72
CA GLU A 143 -15.46 0.79 -7.19
C GLU A 143 -16.12 1.68 -8.23
N PHE A 144 -15.61 1.70 -9.44
CA PHE A 144 -16.18 2.47 -10.55
C PHE A 144 -17.38 1.77 -11.22
N GLY A 145 -17.65 0.51 -10.87
CA GLY A 145 -18.82 -0.22 -11.31
C GLY A 145 -18.87 -0.38 -12.83
N LYS A 146 -17.83 -0.96 -13.41
CA LYS A 146 -17.74 -1.18 -14.87
C LYS A 146 -18.95 -1.93 -15.43
N GLU A 147 -19.56 -2.81 -14.62
CA GLU A 147 -20.72 -3.62 -14.97
C GLU A 147 -21.61 -3.84 -13.74
N GLY A 148 -22.45 -2.85 -13.35
CA GLY A 148 -23.39 -3.12 -12.27
C GLY A 148 -23.86 -1.98 -11.40
N ALA A 149 -24.37 -2.31 -10.22
CA ALA A 149 -25.04 -1.41 -9.28
C ALA A 149 -24.21 -0.22 -8.79
N ASP A 150 -22.89 -0.25 -8.95
CA ASP A 150 -21.97 0.76 -8.45
C ASP A 150 -21.54 1.80 -9.49
N ALA A 151 -21.96 1.65 -10.77
CA ALA A 151 -21.73 2.64 -11.82
C ALA A 151 -22.22 4.07 -11.46
N TRP A 152 -23.15 4.18 -10.52
CA TRP A 152 -23.65 5.45 -10.00
C TRP A 152 -22.56 6.31 -9.34
N GLN A 153 -21.47 5.74 -8.91
CA GLN A 153 -20.37 6.45 -8.24
C GLN A 153 -19.48 7.18 -9.23
N LEU A 154 -19.33 6.64 -10.44
CA LEU A 154 -18.39 7.11 -11.44
C LEU A 154 -18.44 8.62 -11.74
N PRO A 155 -19.58 9.27 -11.90
CA PRO A 155 -19.62 10.71 -12.19
C PRO A 155 -18.99 11.54 -11.08
N TYR A 156 -19.22 11.18 -9.81
CA TYR A 156 -18.71 11.88 -8.63
C TYR A 156 -17.19 11.70 -8.46
N LEU A 157 -16.72 10.49 -8.66
CA LEU A 157 -15.28 10.19 -8.57
C LEU A 157 -14.52 10.81 -9.73
N LYS A 158 -15.08 10.77 -10.95
CA LYS A 158 -14.53 11.43 -12.13
C LYS A 158 -14.37 12.93 -11.92
N GLU A 159 -15.39 13.58 -11.35
CA GLU A 159 -15.33 15.00 -11.01
C GLU A 159 -14.22 15.29 -9.99
N ALA A 160 -14.13 14.48 -8.93
CA ALA A 160 -13.11 14.63 -7.90
C ALA A 160 -11.67 14.47 -8.43
N TYR A 161 -11.43 13.53 -9.33
CA TYR A 161 -10.11 13.41 -9.97
C TYR A 161 -9.78 14.60 -10.88
N LYS A 162 -10.74 15.03 -11.71
CA LYS A 162 -10.52 16.11 -12.68
C LYS A 162 -10.29 17.48 -12.06
N LYS A 163 -10.95 17.75 -10.92
CA LYS A 163 -10.84 19.02 -10.18
C LYS A 163 -9.67 19.04 -9.18
N ALA A 164 -9.04 17.89 -8.92
CA ALA A 164 -7.89 17.85 -8.03
C ALA A 164 -6.75 18.71 -8.56
N SER A 165 -6.10 19.49 -7.71
CA SER A 165 -4.90 20.26 -8.07
C SER A 165 -3.81 19.32 -8.58
N MET A 166 -3.72 18.09 -8.00
CA MET A 166 -2.85 17.03 -8.45
C MET A 166 -3.40 15.67 -7.99
N VAL A 167 -3.30 14.65 -8.85
CA VAL A 167 -3.43 13.24 -8.48
C VAL A 167 -2.02 12.67 -8.30
N ILE A 168 -1.81 11.93 -7.21
CA ILE A 168 -0.51 11.36 -6.87
C ILE A 168 -0.66 9.84 -6.88
N PRO A 169 -0.47 9.16 -8.03
CA PRO A 169 -0.45 7.70 -8.06
C PRO A 169 0.82 7.20 -7.37
N VAL A 170 0.70 6.11 -6.59
CA VAL A 170 1.85 5.50 -5.89
C VAL A 170 2.69 4.58 -6.78
N SER A 171 2.23 4.32 -8.01
CA SER A 171 2.99 3.71 -9.10
C SER A 171 2.62 4.37 -10.43
N GLU A 172 3.54 4.35 -11.42
CA GLU A 172 3.28 4.99 -12.72
C GLU A 172 2.19 4.27 -13.51
N GLU A 173 2.11 2.94 -13.41
CA GLU A 173 1.09 2.12 -14.08
C GLU A 173 -0.33 2.46 -13.61
N LEU A 174 -0.49 2.94 -12.38
CA LEU A 174 -1.77 3.33 -11.83
C LEU A 174 -2.41 4.51 -12.58
N VAL A 175 -1.60 5.32 -13.28
CA VAL A 175 -2.10 6.40 -14.16
C VAL A 175 -3.00 5.84 -15.26
N ASP A 176 -2.54 4.78 -15.93
CA ASP A 176 -3.31 4.15 -17.01
C ASP A 176 -4.53 3.42 -16.45
N ASP A 177 -4.40 2.79 -15.27
CA ASP A 177 -5.53 2.14 -14.58
C ASP A 177 -6.65 3.15 -14.26
N ILE A 178 -6.31 4.31 -13.70
CA ILE A 178 -7.26 5.40 -13.42
C ILE A 178 -7.86 5.93 -14.74
N ALA A 179 -7.03 6.12 -15.76
CA ALA A 179 -7.45 6.65 -17.05
C ALA A 179 -8.49 5.77 -17.76
N CYS A 180 -8.51 4.46 -17.51
CA CYS A 180 -9.54 3.54 -18.03
C CYS A 180 -10.96 3.96 -17.61
N PHE A 181 -11.13 4.63 -16.47
CA PHE A 181 -12.43 5.00 -15.91
C PHE A 181 -12.79 6.46 -16.16
N ILE A 182 -11.80 7.36 -16.07
CA ILE A 182 -12.05 8.81 -16.09
C ILE A 182 -11.48 9.53 -17.31
N GLY A 183 -10.67 8.85 -18.14
CA GLY A 183 -9.89 9.44 -19.23
C GLY A 183 -8.58 10.04 -18.73
N LYS A 184 -7.78 10.58 -19.65
CA LYS A 184 -6.42 11.11 -19.35
C LYS A 184 -6.40 12.61 -18.99
N ASP A 185 -7.54 13.26 -18.92
CA ASP A 185 -7.67 14.69 -18.67
C ASP A 185 -7.68 14.99 -17.15
N TYR A 186 -6.51 14.80 -16.51
CA TYR A 186 -6.24 15.19 -15.12
C TYR A 186 -4.72 15.37 -14.91
N LYS A 187 -4.35 16.24 -13.97
CA LYS A 187 -2.94 16.45 -13.61
C LYS A 187 -2.47 15.34 -12.69
N TRP A 188 -1.29 14.78 -12.94
CA TRP A 188 -0.72 13.75 -12.07
C TRP A 188 0.78 13.88 -11.90
N LYS A 189 1.28 13.36 -10.79
CA LYS A 189 2.71 13.24 -10.48
C LYS A 189 2.94 12.00 -9.61
N PHE A 190 3.79 11.08 -10.07
CA PHE A 190 4.16 9.90 -9.29
C PHE A 190 4.96 10.29 -8.04
N ILE A 191 4.53 9.81 -6.87
CA ILE A 191 5.30 9.83 -5.62
C ILE A 191 5.02 8.52 -4.90
N SER A 192 6.09 7.78 -4.56
CA SER A 192 6.02 6.50 -3.86
C SER A 192 5.42 6.62 -2.45
N ASN A 193 4.87 5.54 -1.93
CA ASN A 193 4.67 5.41 -0.48
C ASN A 193 6.02 5.37 0.25
N THR A 194 5.98 5.58 1.56
CA THR A 194 7.18 5.56 2.40
C THR A 194 7.50 4.15 2.89
N ILE A 195 8.79 3.84 2.97
CA ILE A 195 9.33 2.67 3.66
C ILE A 195 10.15 3.14 4.85
N ASP A 196 9.93 2.53 6.01
CA ASP A 196 10.74 2.78 7.20
C ASP A 196 12.12 2.11 7.05
N ILE A 197 13.01 2.79 6.33
CA ILE A 197 14.35 2.30 5.98
C ILE A 197 15.26 2.14 7.19
N ASP A 198 14.99 2.83 8.29
CA ASP A 198 15.73 2.68 9.55
C ASP A 198 15.30 1.39 10.25
N PHE A 199 14.04 1.05 10.17
CA PHE A 199 13.51 -0.20 10.73
C PHE A 199 13.83 -1.42 9.87
N PHE A 200 13.69 -1.33 8.54
CA PHE A 200 14.10 -2.31 7.55
C PHE A 200 15.49 -2.00 7.01
N ALA A 201 16.42 -1.72 7.93
CA ALA A 201 17.76 -1.30 7.59
C ALA A 201 18.54 -2.37 6.82
N TYR A 202 19.48 -1.92 6.00
CA TYR A 202 20.40 -2.82 5.31
C TYR A 202 21.11 -3.77 6.28
N ARG A 203 21.16 -5.03 5.90
CA ARG A 203 21.93 -6.06 6.60
C ARG A 203 22.75 -6.84 5.58
N LYS A 204 24.08 -6.85 5.76
CA LYS A 204 24.95 -7.72 4.98
C LYS A 204 24.53 -9.18 5.19
N ARG A 205 24.36 -9.92 4.12
CA ARG A 205 24.01 -11.34 4.15
C ARG A 205 25.26 -12.20 3.96
N ASP A 206 25.31 -13.30 4.70
CA ASP A 206 26.31 -14.33 4.46
C ASP A 206 25.98 -15.10 3.17
N SER A 207 26.99 -15.72 2.57
CA SER A 207 26.77 -16.60 1.43
C SER A 207 25.73 -17.68 1.76
N TRP A 208 24.81 -17.91 0.85
CA TRP A 208 23.83 -19.00 0.93
C TRP A 208 24.32 -20.30 0.30
N LYS A 209 25.55 -20.33 -0.24
CA LYS A 209 26.16 -21.55 -0.75
C LYS A 209 26.55 -22.50 0.39
N GLY A 210 26.35 -23.80 0.18
CA GLY A 210 26.72 -24.84 1.15
C GLY A 210 25.76 -25.04 2.31
N ARG A 211 24.59 -24.36 2.30
CA ARG A 211 23.49 -24.51 3.25
C ARG A 211 22.14 -24.40 2.54
N PRO A 212 21.02 -24.75 3.20
CA PRO A 212 19.69 -24.54 2.59
C PRO A 212 19.49 -23.09 2.16
N PHE A 213 19.02 -22.88 0.93
CA PHE A 213 18.64 -21.56 0.41
C PHE A 213 17.30 -21.14 0.99
N VAL A 214 17.29 -20.09 1.80
CA VAL A 214 16.07 -19.65 2.52
C VAL A 214 15.27 -18.66 1.69
N LEU A 215 14.15 -19.13 1.17
CA LEU A 215 13.17 -18.30 0.45
C LEU A 215 12.09 -17.80 1.40
N CYS A 216 11.70 -16.55 1.30
CA CYS A 216 10.53 -16.06 2.06
C CYS A 216 9.49 -15.38 1.19
N CYS A 217 8.25 -15.35 1.70
CA CYS A 217 7.14 -14.59 1.18
C CYS A 217 6.34 -14.00 2.34
N VAL A 218 6.04 -12.72 2.28
CA VAL A 218 5.19 -12.05 3.28
C VAL A 218 4.00 -11.44 2.56
N ALA A 219 2.85 -12.12 2.62
CA ALA A 219 1.61 -11.69 2.00
C ALA A 219 0.42 -12.47 2.56
N ASP A 220 -0.79 -11.91 2.48
CA ASP A 220 -2.01 -12.62 2.84
C ASP A 220 -2.26 -13.81 1.91
N PHE A 221 -2.83 -14.90 2.44
CA PHE A 221 -3.19 -16.05 1.63
C PHE A 221 -4.46 -15.78 0.83
N VAL A 222 -4.29 -15.19 -0.35
CA VAL A 222 -5.35 -14.88 -1.33
C VAL A 222 -4.87 -15.22 -2.74
N VAL A 223 -5.79 -15.54 -3.64
CA VAL A 223 -5.48 -16.05 -5.01
C VAL A 223 -4.53 -15.13 -5.78
N ARG A 224 -4.74 -13.81 -5.69
CA ARG A 224 -3.89 -12.84 -6.41
C ARG A 224 -2.42 -12.84 -6.00
N LYS A 225 -2.06 -13.39 -4.83
CA LYS A 225 -0.68 -13.48 -4.35
C LYS A 225 0.10 -14.67 -4.89
N GLY A 226 -0.55 -15.55 -5.68
CA GLY A 226 0.11 -16.57 -6.50
C GLY A 226 0.86 -17.66 -5.73
N TYR A 227 0.40 -18.03 -4.53
CA TYR A 227 1.05 -19.08 -3.73
C TYR A 227 1.12 -20.43 -4.42
N ASP A 228 0.15 -20.76 -5.26
CA ASP A 228 0.13 -21.96 -6.09
C ASP A 228 1.28 -21.95 -7.10
N VAL A 229 1.53 -20.82 -7.76
CA VAL A 229 2.66 -20.63 -8.68
C VAL A 229 3.98 -20.64 -7.92
N MET A 230 4.06 -19.95 -6.78
CA MET A 230 5.25 -19.90 -5.94
C MET A 230 5.70 -21.33 -5.52
N LEU A 231 4.79 -22.12 -4.97
CA LEU A 231 5.10 -23.48 -4.51
C LEU A 231 5.42 -24.43 -5.68
N ALA A 232 4.71 -24.31 -6.80
CA ALA A 232 5.03 -25.06 -8.03
C ALA A 232 6.44 -24.73 -8.54
N THR A 233 6.81 -23.46 -8.53
CA THR A 233 8.14 -22.97 -8.94
C THR A 233 9.22 -23.54 -8.02
N ILE A 234 9.04 -23.49 -6.71
CA ILE A 234 10.03 -24.00 -5.73
C ILE A 234 10.18 -25.53 -5.87
N LYS A 235 9.08 -26.26 -6.02
CA LYS A 235 9.15 -27.71 -6.30
C LYS A 235 9.97 -28.01 -7.55
N ASN A 236 9.71 -27.29 -8.64
CA ASN A 236 10.47 -27.42 -9.89
C ASN A 236 11.95 -27.06 -9.72
N PHE A 237 12.24 -26.02 -8.94
CA PHE A 237 13.61 -25.60 -8.63
C PHE A 237 14.39 -26.69 -7.91
N ILE A 238 13.83 -27.26 -6.84
CA ILE A 238 14.44 -28.35 -6.08
C ILE A 238 14.64 -29.57 -6.99
N SER A 239 13.62 -29.98 -7.73
CA SER A 239 13.67 -31.17 -8.60
C SER A 239 14.69 -31.06 -9.72
N LYS A 240 14.84 -29.86 -10.31
CA LYS A 240 15.76 -29.66 -11.45
C LYS A 240 17.20 -29.47 -11.04
N TYR A 241 17.45 -28.77 -9.94
CA TYR A 241 18.80 -28.34 -9.56
C TYR A 241 19.37 -29.05 -8.33
N GLY A 242 18.55 -29.83 -7.60
CA GLY A 242 18.98 -30.54 -6.40
C GLY A 242 19.40 -29.64 -5.23
N ILE A 243 18.99 -28.38 -5.25
CA ILE A 243 19.33 -27.40 -4.22
C ILE A 243 18.37 -27.54 -3.05
N GLU A 244 18.93 -27.66 -1.85
CA GLU A 244 18.15 -27.69 -0.62
C GLU A 244 17.55 -26.30 -0.34
N VAL A 245 16.25 -26.25 -0.02
CA VAL A 245 15.50 -25.02 0.20
C VAL A 245 14.79 -25.05 1.55
N LYS A 246 14.77 -23.93 2.27
CA LYS A 246 13.85 -23.65 3.36
C LYS A 246 12.90 -22.55 2.91
N ILE A 247 11.59 -22.68 3.20
CA ILE A 247 10.56 -21.74 2.81
C ILE A 247 9.96 -21.14 4.08
N VAL A 248 9.86 -19.80 4.15
CA VAL A 248 9.25 -19.08 5.28
C VAL A 248 8.10 -18.23 4.75
N ILE A 249 6.89 -18.50 5.19
CA ILE A 249 5.68 -17.82 4.72
C ILE A 249 4.98 -17.13 5.89
N ALA A 250 4.75 -15.82 5.79
CA ALA A 250 4.03 -15.04 6.78
C ALA A 250 2.90 -14.20 6.14
N GLY A 251 1.85 -13.91 6.91
CA GLY A 251 0.70 -13.13 6.48
C GLY A 251 -0.62 -13.67 6.98
N ASN A 252 -1.71 -12.95 6.78
CA ASN A 252 -3.03 -13.43 7.21
C ASN A 252 -3.39 -14.74 6.51
N ASN A 253 -3.92 -15.70 7.28
CA ASN A 253 -4.34 -17.03 6.81
C ASN A 253 -3.24 -17.93 6.22
N THR A 254 -1.96 -17.57 6.32
CA THR A 254 -0.86 -18.43 5.83
C THR A 254 -0.65 -19.67 6.68
N ASP A 255 -1.19 -19.72 7.90
CA ASP A 255 -1.23 -20.90 8.79
C ASP A 255 -2.54 -21.68 8.69
N SER A 256 -3.46 -21.28 7.80
CA SER A 256 -4.77 -21.92 7.60
C SER A 256 -4.66 -23.35 7.06
N LYS A 257 -5.74 -24.11 7.21
CA LYS A 257 -5.88 -25.46 6.65
C LYS A 257 -5.62 -25.45 5.12
N GLY A 258 -6.21 -24.48 4.40
CA GLY A 258 -6.05 -24.39 2.93
C GLY A 258 -4.60 -24.16 2.50
N MET A 259 -3.82 -23.36 3.24
CA MET A 259 -2.39 -23.18 2.94
C MET A 259 -1.59 -24.46 3.24
N LYS A 260 -1.88 -25.15 4.35
CA LYS A 260 -1.24 -26.42 4.69
C LYS A 260 -1.49 -27.49 3.63
N GLU A 261 -2.74 -27.62 3.17
CA GLU A 261 -3.12 -28.54 2.09
C GLU A 261 -2.40 -28.18 0.77
N LEU A 262 -2.24 -26.88 0.47
CA LEU A 262 -1.55 -26.43 -0.72
C LEU A 262 -0.04 -26.78 -0.64
N VAL A 263 0.61 -26.56 0.49
CA VAL A 263 2.03 -26.93 0.71
C VAL A 263 2.23 -28.45 0.60
N GLU A 264 1.33 -29.24 1.19
CA GLU A 264 1.34 -30.70 1.13
C GLU A 264 1.16 -31.19 -0.32
N LYS A 265 0.25 -30.61 -1.09
CA LYS A 265 0.03 -30.91 -2.53
C LYS A 265 1.33 -30.84 -3.34
N TYR A 266 2.20 -29.88 -3.02
CA TYR A 266 3.48 -29.74 -3.70
C TYR A 266 4.62 -30.56 -3.06
N GLY A 267 4.38 -31.26 -1.95
CA GLY A 267 5.36 -32.07 -1.24
C GLY A 267 6.45 -31.26 -0.54
N LEU A 268 6.10 -30.05 -0.09
CA LEU A 268 7.04 -29.09 0.50
C LEU A 268 6.89 -28.93 2.02
N THR A 269 6.10 -29.78 2.68
CA THR A 269 5.79 -29.69 4.12
C THR A 269 7.05 -29.73 4.99
N ALA A 270 8.01 -30.58 4.67
CA ALA A 270 9.22 -30.75 5.47
C ALA A 270 10.17 -29.53 5.45
N CYS A 271 10.07 -28.68 4.43
CA CYS A 271 10.94 -27.50 4.26
C CYS A 271 10.19 -26.17 4.40
N THR A 272 8.90 -26.18 4.75
CA THR A 272 8.07 -24.96 4.84
C THR A 272 7.68 -24.64 6.27
N GLU A 273 7.96 -23.40 6.68
CA GLU A 273 7.52 -22.78 7.93
C GLU A 273 6.35 -21.81 7.61
N LEU A 274 5.19 -22.03 8.24
CA LEU A 274 3.99 -21.19 8.11
C LEU A 274 3.82 -20.37 9.38
N CYS A 275 4.16 -19.08 9.32
CA CYS A 275 4.18 -18.18 10.49
C CYS A 275 2.80 -17.63 10.86
N GLY A 276 1.80 -17.70 9.95
CA GLY A 276 0.53 -17.02 10.16
C GLY A 276 0.69 -15.49 10.10
N LYS A 277 -0.25 -14.79 10.73
CA LYS A 277 -0.21 -13.33 10.84
C LYS A 277 0.90 -12.90 11.80
N VAL A 278 1.79 -12.06 11.34
CA VAL A 278 2.87 -11.45 12.13
C VAL A 278 2.72 -9.93 12.18
N ASP A 279 3.31 -9.31 13.18
CA ASP A 279 3.45 -7.86 13.26
C ASP A 279 4.67 -7.36 12.46
N LYS A 280 4.91 -6.04 12.50
CA LYS A 280 6.03 -5.41 11.81
C LYS A 280 7.39 -6.01 12.21
N TYR A 281 7.57 -6.37 13.47
CA TYR A 281 8.81 -7.00 13.95
C TYR A 281 8.97 -8.41 13.41
N GLY A 282 7.88 -9.18 13.35
CA GLY A 282 7.88 -10.50 12.73
C GLY A 282 8.16 -10.45 11.22
N VAL A 283 7.63 -9.45 10.51
CA VAL A 283 7.97 -9.21 9.09
C VAL A 283 9.48 -8.99 8.95
N ARG A 284 10.06 -8.08 9.74
CA ARG A 284 11.50 -7.81 9.71
C ARG A 284 12.35 -9.05 10.03
N ASP A 285 11.92 -9.83 11.01
CA ASP A 285 12.61 -11.07 11.38
C ASP A 285 12.61 -12.08 10.22
N VAL A 286 11.47 -12.28 9.57
CA VAL A 286 11.36 -13.12 8.37
C VAL A 286 12.31 -12.66 7.27
N LEU A 287 12.34 -11.34 6.98
CA LEU A 287 13.23 -10.79 5.97
C LEU A 287 14.72 -10.96 6.35
N TYR A 288 15.09 -10.76 7.63
CA TYR A 288 16.49 -10.81 8.07
C TYR A 288 17.07 -12.22 8.14
N ARG A 289 16.25 -13.25 8.32
CA ARG A 289 16.68 -14.65 8.36
C ARG A 289 16.56 -15.40 7.02
N SER A 290 16.18 -14.67 5.96
CA SER A 290 15.99 -15.23 4.63
C SER A 290 17.02 -14.69 3.62
N ASP A 291 17.25 -15.43 2.55
CA ASP A 291 18.22 -15.10 1.52
C ASP A 291 17.62 -14.41 0.31
N CYS A 292 16.38 -14.77 -0.05
CA CYS A 292 15.68 -14.21 -1.21
C CYS A 292 14.20 -14.09 -0.92
N PHE A 293 13.62 -12.95 -1.29
CA PHE A 293 12.18 -12.75 -1.27
C PHE A 293 11.58 -13.23 -2.58
N PHE A 294 10.68 -14.21 -2.51
CA PHE A 294 10.02 -14.75 -3.69
C PHE A 294 8.52 -14.48 -3.69
N PHE A 295 8.06 -13.72 -4.66
CA PHE A 295 6.70 -13.19 -4.70
C PHE A 295 6.05 -13.36 -6.08
N ALA A 296 5.36 -14.48 -6.29
CA ALA A 296 4.74 -14.85 -7.56
C ALA A 296 3.35 -14.21 -7.75
N THR A 297 3.21 -12.93 -7.41
CA THR A 297 1.93 -12.21 -7.43
C THR A 297 1.37 -12.03 -8.84
N ARG A 298 0.02 -11.87 -8.94
CA ARG A 298 -0.72 -11.65 -10.18
C ARG A 298 -1.20 -10.22 -10.37
N SER A 299 -1.22 -9.42 -9.29
CA SER A 299 -1.69 -8.03 -9.34
C SER A 299 -1.21 -7.25 -8.12
N GLU A 300 -0.54 -6.14 -8.35
CA GLU A 300 -0.08 -5.18 -7.32
C GLU A 300 -0.24 -3.74 -7.81
N VAL A 301 -0.21 -2.81 -6.85
CA VAL A 301 -0.08 -1.38 -7.15
C VAL A 301 1.28 -0.89 -6.67
N GLN A 302 1.57 -1.13 -5.41
CA GLN A 302 2.85 -0.91 -4.77
C GLN A 302 2.98 -1.88 -3.59
N PRO A 303 3.58 -3.05 -3.80
CA PRO A 303 3.76 -4.04 -2.74
C PRO A 303 4.87 -3.59 -1.79
N LEU A 304 4.51 -2.91 -0.69
CA LEU A 304 5.46 -2.34 0.26
C LEU A 304 6.47 -3.39 0.76
N VAL A 305 6.05 -4.64 0.94
CA VAL A 305 6.92 -5.72 1.39
C VAL A 305 8.07 -6.02 0.41
N VAL A 306 7.88 -5.79 -0.90
CA VAL A 306 8.95 -5.91 -1.91
C VAL A 306 10.00 -4.82 -1.68
N LEU A 307 9.55 -3.59 -1.42
CA LEU A 307 10.44 -2.47 -1.08
C LEU A 307 11.12 -2.69 0.28
N GLU A 308 10.38 -3.22 1.28
CA GLU A 308 10.92 -3.58 2.61
C GLU A 308 12.01 -4.65 2.48
N ALA A 309 11.79 -5.70 1.68
CA ALA A 309 12.78 -6.73 1.40
C ALA A 309 14.06 -6.13 0.77
N MET A 310 13.91 -5.35 -0.29
CA MET A 310 15.04 -4.70 -0.96
C MET A 310 15.73 -3.66 -0.06
N SER A 311 14.99 -2.97 0.82
CA SER A 311 15.58 -2.06 1.82
C SER A 311 16.54 -2.80 2.75
N THR A 312 16.25 -4.06 3.10
CA THR A 312 17.18 -4.89 3.88
C THR A 312 18.39 -5.39 3.07
N GLY A 313 18.48 -5.05 1.78
CA GLY A 313 19.51 -5.54 0.86
C GLY A 313 19.26 -6.97 0.36
N MET A 314 18.01 -7.45 0.33
CA MET A 314 17.63 -8.78 -0.13
C MET A 314 17.33 -8.79 -1.62
N PRO A 315 17.79 -9.79 -2.40
CA PRO A 315 17.31 -10.00 -3.76
C PRO A 315 15.84 -10.43 -3.76
N VAL A 316 15.10 -9.92 -4.74
CA VAL A 316 13.68 -10.22 -4.93
C VAL A 316 13.49 -10.92 -6.28
N VAL A 317 12.82 -12.06 -6.28
CA VAL A 317 12.28 -12.70 -7.49
C VAL A 317 10.77 -12.50 -7.49
N THR A 318 10.24 -11.93 -8.56
CA THR A 318 8.82 -11.60 -8.64
C THR A 318 8.31 -11.66 -10.08
N THR A 319 7.06 -11.25 -10.28
CA THR A 319 6.41 -11.19 -11.58
C THR A 319 6.30 -9.76 -12.11
N GLU A 320 5.99 -9.65 -13.39
CA GLU A 320 5.68 -8.37 -14.03
C GLU A 320 4.43 -7.66 -13.49
N ALA A 321 3.71 -8.26 -12.54
CA ALA A 321 2.65 -7.61 -11.78
C ALA A 321 3.15 -6.57 -10.76
N VAL A 322 4.43 -6.64 -10.37
CA VAL A 322 5.05 -5.58 -9.55
C VAL A 322 5.37 -4.39 -10.46
N PRO A 323 5.00 -3.15 -10.12
CA PRO A 323 5.23 -1.97 -10.95
C PRO A 323 6.70 -1.73 -11.30
N ARG A 324 6.96 -1.10 -12.45
CA ARG A 324 8.32 -0.81 -12.93
C ARG A 324 9.12 0.08 -12.00
N SER A 325 8.46 1.04 -11.36
CA SER A 325 9.06 1.95 -10.38
C SER A 325 9.72 1.24 -9.20
N GLU A 326 9.32 0.00 -8.90
CA GLU A 326 9.84 -0.81 -7.80
C GLU A 326 10.83 -1.89 -8.24
N ARG A 327 11.04 -2.05 -9.54
CA ARG A 327 11.95 -3.05 -10.10
C ARG A 327 13.38 -2.50 -10.10
N ILE A 328 13.98 -2.37 -8.91
CA ILE A 328 15.35 -1.88 -8.76
C ILE A 328 16.31 -2.80 -9.53
N ASN A 329 17.07 -2.21 -10.44
CA ASN A 329 18.04 -2.94 -11.24
C ASN A 329 19.11 -3.59 -10.35
N GLY A 330 19.44 -4.85 -10.62
CA GLY A 330 20.33 -5.65 -9.82
C GLY A 330 19.76 -6.20 -8.52
N GLY A 331 18.56 -5.72 -8.08
CA GLY A 331 17.90 -6.16 -6.85
C GLY A 331 16.59 -6.91 -7.08
N CYS A 332 15.89 -6.61 -8.17
CA CYS A 332 14.58 -7.18 -8.50
C CYS A 332 14.66 -7.96 -9.83
N PHE A 333 14.39 -9.26 -9.78
CA PHE A 333 14.43 -10.19 -10.90
C PHE A 333 12.99 -10.55 -11.27
N VAL A 334 12.56 -10.20 -12.49
CA VAL A 334 11.16 -10.18 -12.89
C VAL A 334 10.89 -11.19 -13.99
N GLY A 335 9.93 -12.10 -13.74
CA GLY A 335 9.41 -13.05 -14.73
C GLY A 335 7.95 -12.77 -15.08
N GLY A 336 7.42 -13.53 -16.06
CA GLY A 336 6.02 -13.41 -16.45
C GLY A 336 5.06 -13.94 -15.38
N ILE A 337 3.82 -13.41 -15.37
CA ILE A 337 2.76 -13.89 -14.48
C ILE A 337 2.44 -15.35 -14.82
N ASP A 338 2.34 -16.20 -13.79
CA ASP A 338 2.07 -17.64 -13.88
C ASP A 338 3.11 -18.45 -14.69
N LYS A 339 4.31 -17.90 -14.95
CA LYS A 339 5.40 -18.54 -15.70
C LYS A 339 6.35 -19.29 -14.75
N VAL A 340 5.91 -20.47 -14.29
CA VAL A 340 6.64 -21.31 -13.31
C VAL A 340 8.09 -21.57 -13.73
N GLU A 341 8.34 -21.89 -15.02
CA GLU A 341 9.69 -22.24 -15.49
C GLU A 341 10.62 -21.03 -15.54
N GLU A 342 10.11 -19.90 -15.99
CA GLU A 342 10.85 -18.63 -16.01
C GLU A 342 11.23 -18.19 -14.60
N LEU A 343 10.25 -18.19 -13.67
CA LEU A 343 10.47 -17.85 -12.26
C LEU A 343 11.48 -18.82 -11.59
N ARG A 344 11.43 -20.12 -11.94
CA ARG A 344 12.41 -21.11 -11.49
C ARG A 344 13.83 -20.76 -11.94
N ASP A 345 13.99 -20.40 -13.20
CA ASP A 345 15.29 -20.08 -13.79
C ASP A 345 15.84 -18.76 -13.23
N LEU A 346 14.97 -17.79 -12.88
CA LEU A 346 15.33 -16.59 -12.12
C LEU A 346 15.78 -16.91 -10.70
N LEU A 347 15.11 -17.82 -9.98
CA LEU A 347 15.59 -18.29 -8.66
C LEU A 347 16.97 -18.94 -8.78
N TYR A 348 17.20 -19.71 -9.84
CA TYR A 348 18.51 -20.32 -10.08
C TYR A 348 19.58 -19.29 -10.42
N HIS A 349 19.23 -18.26 -11.19
CA HIS A 349 20.12 -17.13 -11.45
C HIS A 349 20.51 -16.44 -10.14
N VAL A 350 19.53 -16.05 -9.30
CA VAL A 350 19.79 -15.43 -7.99
C VAL A 350 20.65 -16.33 -7.10
N TYR A 351 20.33 -17.62 -7.03
CA TYR A 351 21.14 -18.57 -6.26
C TYR A 351 22.61 -18.58 -6.69
N ASN A 352 22.93 -18.36 -7.96
CA ASN A 352 24.28 -18.38 -8.50
C ASN A 352 25.00 -17.02 -8.52
N ILE A 353 24.38 -15.95 -8.04
CA ILE A 353 25.09 -14.68 -7.85
C ILE A 353 26.12 -14.86 -6.73
N GLU A 354 27.40 -14.64 -7.03
CA GLU A 354 28.49 -14.76 -6.06
C GLU A 354 28.59 -13.52 -5.17
N ASP A 355 28.55 -12.33 -5.78
CA ASP A 355 28.66 -11.03 -5.10
C ASP A 355 27.41 -10.19 -5.33
N PHE A 356 26.36 -10.47 -4.55
CA PHE A 356 25.13 -9.67 -4.60
C PHE A 356 25.31 -8.34 -3.87
N ASP A 357 25.22 -7.24 -4.61
CA ASP A 357 25.32 -5.87 -4.06
C ASP A 357 24.01 -5.39 -3.40
N GLY A 358 23.68 -6.00 -2.27
CA GLY A 358 22.49 -5.63 -1.50
C GLY A 358 22.56 -4.21 -0.91
N GLU A 359 23.75 -3.66 -0.72
CA GLU A 359 23.91 -2.29 -0.20
C GLU A 359 23.45 -1.24 -1.23
N SER A 360 23.84 -1.41 -2.50
CA SER A 360 23.37 -0.54 -3.58
C SER A 360 21.87 -0.66 -3.80
N VAL A 361 21.29 -1.86 -3.68
CA VAL A 361 19.84 -2.08 -3.73
C VAL A 361 19.12 -1.33 -2.60
N SER A 362 19.61 -1.46 -1.37
CA SER A 362 19.07 -0.75 -0.20
C SER A 362 19.12 0.78 -0.36
N LYS A 363 20.25 1.31 -0.87
CA LYS A 363 20.40 2.75 -1.15
C LYS A 363 19.42 3.23 -2.23
N ALA A 364 19.17 2.43 -3.26
CA ALA A 364 18.20 2.76 -4.30
C ALA A 364 16.77 2.85 -3.73
N ILE A 365 16.39 1.93 -2.82
CA ILE A 365 15.11 2.01 -2.12
C ILE A 365 15.04 3.25 -1.22
N ALA A 366 16.10 3.58 -0.50
CA ALA A 366 16.14 4.81 0.31
C ALA A 366 15.95 6.07 -0.54
N TYR A 367 16.53 6.09 -1.73
CA TYR A 367 16.34 7.18 -2.69
C TYR A 367 14.91 7.26 -3.25
N LEU A 368 14.24 6.12 -3.44
CA LEU A 368 12.87 6.05 -3.95
C LEU A 368 11.84 6.38 -2.87
N ALA A 369 11.93 5.75 -1.69
CA ALA A 369 10.81 5.58 -0.77
C ALA A 369 11.13 5.93 0.70
N SER A 370 12.30 6.53 1.01
CA SER A 370 12.54 6.97 2.39
C SER A 370 11.53 8.05 2.84
N PRO A 371 11.17 8.10 4.13
CA PRO A 371 10.29 9.14 4.65
C PRO A 371 10.79 10.55 4.38
N GLU A 372 12.11 10.74 4.41
CA GLU A 372 12.74 12.04 4.09
C GLU A 372 12.51 12.42 2.62
N LYS A 373 12.77 11.49 1.68
CA LYS A 373 12.62 11.74 0.24
C LYS A 373 11.17 12.02 -0.13
N VAL A 374 10.26 11.15 0.29
CA VAL A 374 8.82 11.27 0.01
C VAL A 374 8.25 12.54 0.67
N GLY A 375 8.59 12.79 1.94
CA GLY A 375 8.16 14.00 2.65
C GLY A 375 8.61 15.28 1.96
N LYS A 376 9.87 15.32 1.47
CA LYS A 376 10.40 16.45 0.71
C LYS A 376 9.68 16.65 -0.62
N GLN A 377 9.40 15.56 -1.36
CA GLN A 377 8.68 15.63 -2.63
C GLN A 377 7.24 16.11 -2.44
N LEU A 378 6.51 15.56 -1.46
CA LEU A 378 5.14 15.99 -1.14
C LEU A 378 5.12 17.44 -0.66
N THR A 379 6.02 17.83 0.25
CA THR A 379 6.08 19.22 0.76
C THR A 379 6.37 20.22 -0.36
N GLY A 380 7.32 19.91 -1.27
CA GLY A 380 7.62 20.75 -2.41
C GLY A 380 6.42 20.92 -3.33
N LEU A 381 5.80 19.80 -3.71
CA LEU A 381 4.60 19.81 -4.55
C LEU A 381 3.46 20.61 -3.91
N PHE A 382 3.19 20.40 -2.62
CA PHE A 382 2.09 21.10 -1.94
C PHE A 382 2.32 22.61 -1.85
N LYS A 383 3.57 23.07 -1.68
CA LYS A 383 3.92 24.50 -1.72
C LYS A 383 3.63 25.10 -3.10
N GLU A 384 4.10 24.44 -4.16
CA GLU A 384 3.84 24.86 -5.55
C GLU A 384 2.33 24.99 -5.81
N LEU A 385 1.55 23.99 -5.45
CA LEU A 385 0.09 23.97 -5.66
C LEU A 385 -0.64 25.04 -4.84
N CYS A 386 -0.21 25.31 -3.61
CA CYS A 386 -0.78 26.39 -2.80
C CYS A 386 -0.49 27.78 -3.37
N GLU A 387 0.70 27.97 -3.96
CA GLU A 387 1.08 29.23 -4.63
C GLU A 387 0.29 29.42 -5.93
N GLU A 388 0.19 28.38 -6.76
CA GLU A 388 -0.62 28.40 -7.99
C GLU A 388 -2.09 28.72 -7.69
N PHE A 389 -2.65 28.11 -6.65
CA PHE A 389 -4.04 28.29 -6.26
C PHE A 389 -4.34 29.75 -5.85
N LYS A 390 -3.44 30.36 -5.08
CA LYS A 390 -3.56 31.77 -4.67
C LYS A 390 -3.36 32.75 -5.84
N GLY A 391 -2.54 32.39 -6.82
CA GLY A 391 -2.30 33.21 -8.00
C GLY A 391 -3.40 33.17 -9.07
N ALA A 392 -4.34 32.22 -8.93
CA ALA A 392 -5.50 32.06 -9.81
C ALA A 392 -6.75 32.80 -9.32
N GLU A 393 -6.71 33.39 -8.12
CA GLU A 393 -7.69 34.31 -7.57
C GLU A 393 -7.43 35.76 -8.08
#